data_7d4d7580a17205b98615050c983bde9d
#
_entry.id   7d4d7580a17205b98615050c983bde9d
#
_cell.length_a   1.000
_cell.length_b   1.000
_cell.length_c   1.000
_cell.angle_alpha   90.00
_cell.angle_beta   90.00
_cell.angle_gamma   90.00
#
_symmetry.space_group_name_H-M   'P 1'
#
loop_
_entity.id
_entity.type
_entity.pdbx_description
1 polymer ?
#
loop_
_entity_poly.entity_id
_entity_poly.type
_entity_poly.pdbx_seq_one_letter_code
_entity_poly.pdbx_strand_id
1 'polypeptide(L)'
;MHRDPDADALGSSLGWASYLKKRGHEVTVISPTEYAANLSWLPGIADVLIYEKAGDQRICKTKMDQASLICCLDFSVLSRLKDLGKVVQEAKADKLMIDHHLEPEYFARWMIWDTNAAATAQLVYRVIRQLEPQHSVTDLIDAPMAECLYAGIMTDTGSFRHANVTPEVHLTVADLMLTGFDTARVHRLIYDNAPLSRLQFLGYVLSQKLIVIPEFRTAYMVLTDAELIRFNSSAGETEGIVNYGLQVENVVMSALFIERKGEIKISFRSVGDFSVRDLASSHFSGGGHKNASGGRSDSSVKETVDKFLSVLPAYRESLLSVD
;
A
#
# COMPACT_ATOMS: atom_id res chain seq x y z
N MET A 1 8.06 -1.08 8.51
CA MET A 1 7.00 -0.82 7.51
C MET A 1 5.65 -0.67 8.20
N HIS A 2 4.59 -0.18 7.52
CA HIS A 2 3.26 -0.01 8.10
C HIS A 2 2.51 -1.35 8.33
N ARG A 3 1.38 -1.30 9.09
CA ARG A 3 0.46 -2.44 9.26
C ARG A 3 -0.22 -2.80 7.94
N ASP A 4 -0.63 -4.07 7.81
CA ASP A 4 -1.23 -4.60 6.58
C ASP A 4 -0.37 -4.23 5.36
N PRO A 5 0.94 -4.62 5.36
CA PRO A 5 1.90 -4.12 4.40
C PRO A 5 1.58 -4.59 2.99
N ASP A 6 1.66 -3.67 2.06
CA ASP A 6 1.56 -3.92 0.62
C ASP A 6 2.93 -4.23 -0.01
N ALA A 7 2.99 -4.24 -1.33
CA ALA A 7 4.22 -4.56 -2.04
C ALA A 7 5.26 -3.43 -1.96
N ASP A 8 4.88 -2.15 -1.74
CA ASP A 8 5.85 -1.08 -1.56
C ASP A 8 6.46 -1.13 -0.16
N ALA A 9 5.65 -1.31 0.88
CA ALA A 9 6.12 -1.47 2.25
C ALA A 9 7.09 -2.65 2.40
N LEU A 10 6.75 -3.81 1.82
CA LEU A 10 7.61 -5.00 1.83
C LEU A 10 8.81 -4.84 0.89
N GLY A 11 8.59 -4.41 -0.34
CA GLY A 11 9.62 -4.29 -1.37
C GLY A 11 10.70 -3.28 -0.99
N SER A 12 10.31 -2.10 -0.51
CA SER A 12 11.25 -1.09 0.00
C SER A 12 12.05 -1.61 1.19
N SER A 13 11.39 -2.26 2.15
CA SER A 13 12.05 -2.79 3.37
C SER A 13 12.99 -3.94 3.06
N LEU A 14 12.60 -4.90 2.21
CA LEU A 14 13.43 -6.03 1.82
C LEU A 14 14.60 -5.60 0.93
N GLY A 15 14.34 -4.70 -0.02
CA GLY A 15 15.39 -4.12 -0.87
C GLY A 15 16.44 -3.37 -0.05
N TRP A 16 16.01 -2.52 0.88
CA TRP A 16 16.91 -1.80 1.78
C TRP A 16 17.68 -2.74 2.71
N ALA A 17 17.00 -3.74 3.28
CA ALA A 17 17.65 -4.74 4.13
C ALA A 17 18.71 -5.55 3.37
N SER A 18 18.44 -5.93 2.13
CA SER A 18 19.39 -6.63 1.28
C SER A 18 20.64 -5.78 0.99
N TYR A 19 20.45 -4.49 0.66
CA TYR A 19 21.55 -3.55 0.47
C TYR A 19 22.42 -3.43 1.72
N LEU A 20 21.82 -3.22 2.90
CA LEU A 20 22.56 -3.10 4.16
C LEU A 20 23.31 -4.39 4.53
N LYS A 21 22.69 -5.57 4.34
CA LYS A 21 23.35 -6.86 4.55
C LYS A 21 24.60 -7.02 3.68
N LYS A 22 24.54 -6.59 2.42
CA LYS A 22 25.72 -6.57 1.52
C LYS A 22 26.85 -5.64 2.00
N ARG A 23 26.53 -4.62 2.80
CA ARG A 23 27.49 -3.73 3.46
C ARG A 23 27.97 -4.23 4.82
N GLY A 24 27.62 -5.47 5.20
CA GLY A 24 28.07 -6.13 6.42
C GLY A 24 27.26 -5.81 7.66
N HIS A 25 26.09 -5.19 7.53
CA HIS A 25 25.21 -4.93 8.67
C HIS A 25 24.34 -6.16 8.99
N GLU A 26 24.11 -6.40 10.29
CA GLU A 26 23.06 -7.31 10.75
C GLU A 26 21.71 -6.60 10.63
N VAL A 27 20.78 -7.16 9.86
CA VAL A 27 19.49 -6.52 9.58
C VAL A 27 18.35 -7.49 9.84
N THR A 28 17.36 -7.04 10.61
CA THR A 28 16.10 -7.74 10.85
C THR A 28 14.96 -6.90 10.28
N VAL A 29 14.15 -7.49 9.41
CA VAL A 29 12.94 -6.85 8.88
C VAL A 29 11.75 -7.24 9.75
N ILE A 30 10.97 -6.24 10.19
CA ILE A 30 9.82 -6.43 11.07
C ILE A 30 8.57 -5.84 10.40
N SER A 31 7.53 -6.66 10.29
CA SER A 31 6.18 -6.23 9.94
C SER A 31 5.30 -6.13 11.19
N PRO A 32 4.44 -5.12 11.34
CA PRO A 32 3.49 -5.07 12.44
C PRO A 32 2.47 -6.22 12.39
N THR A 33 2.00 -6.57 11.19
CA THR A 33 0.93 -7.56 10.95
C THR A 33 1.34 -8.55 9.85
N GLU A 34 0.53 -9.57 9.64
CA GLU A 34 0.62 -10.46 8.46
C GLU A 34 0.50 -9.64 7.17
N TYR A 35 1.03 -10.20 6.09
CA TYR A 35 0.97 -9.66 4.74
C TYR A 35 0.18 -10.57 3.80
N ALA A 36 -0.23 -10.03 2.66
CA ALA A 36 -1.02 -10.78 1.68
C ALA A 36 -0.22 -11.95 1.07
N ALA A 37 -0.87 -13.12 0.93
CA ALA A 37 -0.22 -14.35 0.48
C ALA A 37 0.42 -14.24 -0.92
N ASN A 38 -0.12 -13.39 -1.80
CA ASN A 38 0.45 -13.13 -3.12
C ASN A 38 1.79 -12.38 -3.09
N LEU A 39 2.26 -11.93 -1.92
CA LEU A 39 3.57 -11.31 -1.73
C LEU A 39 4.60 -12.28 -1.13
N SER A 40 4.20 -13.52 -0.80
CA SER A 40 5.09 -14.52 -0.16
C SER A 40 6.28 -14.97 -1.02
N TRP A 41 6.32 -14.60 -2.27
CA TRP A 41 7.40 -14.89 -3.21
C TRP A 41 8.56 -13.88 -3.15
N LEU A 42 8.36 -12.71 -2.50
CA LEU A 42 9.39 -11.66 -2.45
C LEU A 42 10.70 -12.20 -1.83
N PRO A 43 11.85 -11.91 -2.44
CA PRO A 43 13.14 -12.32 -1.89
C PRO A 43 13.37 -11.83 -0.46
N GLY A 44 13.71 -12.72 0.44
CA GLY A 44 13.94 -12.41 1.86
C GLY A 44 12.69 -12.36 2.74
N ILE A 45 11.51 -12.58 2.19
CA ILE A 45 10.23 -12.51 2.92
C ILE A 45 10.14 -13.56 4.05
N ALA A 46 10.78 -14.73 3.89
CA ALA A 46 10.76 -15.80 4.87
C ALA A 46 11.40 -15.41 6.21
N ASP A 47 12.29 -14.43 6.21
CA ASP A 47 13.01 -13.94 7.39
C ASP A 47 12.29 -12.77 8.08
N VAL A 48 11.15 -12.32 7.57
CA VAL A 48 10.38 -11.21 8.14
C VAL A 48 9.69 -11.65 9.43
N LEU A 49 10.01 -10.97 10.52
CA LEU A 49 9.32 -11.17 11.79
C LEU A 49 7.98 -10.43 11.79
N ILE A 50 6.95 -11.07 12.32
CA ILE A 50 5.60 -10.51 12.36
C ILE A 50 5.24 -10.20 13.81
N TYR A 51 5.21 -8.91 14.18
CA TYR A 51 5.08 -8.48 15.56
C TYR A 51 3.79 -8.97 16.24
N GLU A 52 2.67 -9.06 15.55
CA GLU A 52 1.41 -9.57 16.13
C GLU A 52 1.42 -11.07 16.41
N LYS A 53 2.36 -11.85 15.86
CA LYS A 53 2.53 -13.26 16.20
C LYS A 53 3.12 -13.40 17.61
N ALA A 54 2.47 -14.17 18.46
CA ALA A 54 2.85 -14.34 19.87
C ALA A 54 4.32 -14.79 20.06
N GLY A 55 4.86 -15.61 19.14
CA GLY A 55 6.27 -16.04 19.16
C GLY A 55 7.26 -14.94 18.81
N ASP A 56 6.91 -14.06 17.90
CA ASP A 56 7.82 -13.06 17.34
C ASP A 56 7.87 -11.76 18.17
N GLN A 57 6.81 -11.44 18.91
CA GLN A 57 6.71 -10.15 19.60
C GLN A 57 7.90 -9.88 20.54
N ARG A 58 8.33 -10.89 21.32
CA ARG A 58 9.48 -10.77 22.23
C ARG A 58 10.78 -10.62 21.44
N ILE A 59 10.91 -11.37 20.34
CA ILE A 59 12.10 -11.31 19.48
C ILE A 59 12.21 -9.92 18.84
N CYS A 60 11.11 -9.39 18.32
CA CYS A 60 11.06 -8.04 17.74
C CYS A 60 11.50 -6.98 18.73
N LYS A 61 10.97 -7.00 19.97
CA LYS A 61 11.39 -6.07 21.04
C LYS A 61 12.88 -6.18 21.33
N THR A 62 13.40 -7.39 21.52
CA THR A 62 14.83 -7.61 21.76
C THR A 62 15.69 -7.06 20.62
N LYS A 63 15.32 -7.32 19.35
CA LYS A 63 16.04 -6.80 18.18
C LYS A 63 16.03 -5.28 18.12
N MET A 64 14.90 -4.65 18.46
CA MET A 64 14.78 -3.18 18.51
C MET A 64 15.63 -2.57 19.65
N ASP A 65 15.65 -3.20 20.82
CA ASP A 65 16.47 -2.72 21.95
C ASP A 65 17.96 -2.81 21.67
N GLN A 66 18.40 -3.77 20.87
CA GLN A 66 19.79 -3.98 20.46
C GLN A 66 20.20 -3.20 19.21
N ALA A 67 19.23 -2.65 18.47
CA ALA A 67 19.51 -1.94 17.24
C ALA A 67 20.28 -0.64 17.49
N SER A 68 21.24 -0.33 16.62
CA SER A 68 21.88 0.98 16.55
C SER A 68 21.07 1.98 15.74
N LEU A 69 20.27 1.47 14.79
CA LEU A 69 19.41 2.27 13.90
C LEU A 69 18.11 1.51 13.61
N ILE A 70 16.98 2.19 13.70
CA ILE A 70 15.68 1.70 13.24
C ILE A 70 15.30 2.44 11.96
N CYS A 71 15.23 1.70 10.84
CA CYS A 71 14.76 2.23 9.57
C CYS A 71 13.25 2.07 9.47
N CYS A 72 12.56 3.19 9.33
CA CYS A 72 11.11 3.31 9.22
C CYS A 72 10.76 3.57 7.75
N LEU A 73 10.25 2.56 7.04
CA LEU A 73 9.98 2.65 5.62
C LEU A 73 8.48 2.56 5.34
N ASP A 74 8.02 3.42 4.45
CA ASP A 74 6.67 3.44 3.91
C ASP A 74 5.58 3.77 4.94
N PHE A 75 5.89 4.66 5.84
CA PHE A 75 4.91 5.30 6.72
C PHE A 75 5.41 6.62 7.28
N SER A 76 4.52 7.59 7.33
CA SER A 76 4.77 8.95 7.79
C SER A 76 4.43 9.18 9.27
N VAL A 77 3.62 8.29 9.88
CA VAL A 77 3.12 8.44 11.24
C VAL A 77 3.17 7.11 12.02
N LEU A 78 3.54 7.17 13.31
CA LEU A 78 3.71 5.96 14.14
C LEU A 78 2.40 5.19 14.36
N SER A 79 1.25 5.84 14.28
CA SER A 79 -0.06 5.20 14.41
C SER A 79 -0.34 4.13 13.33
N ARG A 80 0.35 4.19 12.18
CA ARG A 80 0.29 3.16 11.12
C ARG A 80 0.93 1.83 11.51
N LEU A 81 1.63 1.78 12.64
CA LEU A 81 2.30 0.57 13.16
C LEU A 81 1.47 -0.19 14.20
N LYS A 82 0.27 0.26 14.57
CA LYS A 82 -0.48 -0.27 15.72
C LYS A 82 0.39 -0.27 17.01
N ASP A 83 0.37 -1.37 17.78
CA ASP A 83 1.12 -1.50 19.03
C ASP A 83 2.65 -1.43 18.86
N LEU A 84 3.16 -1.81 17.69
CA LEU A 84 4.58 -1.68 17.36
C LEU A 84 5.04 -0.21 17.37
N GLY A 85 4.14 0.74 17.08
CA GLY A 85 4.44 2.17 17.07
C GLY A 85 4.97 2.67 18.42
N LYS A 86 4.40 2.20 19.52
CA LYS A 86 4.88 2.52 20.87
C LYS A 86 6.29 1.97 21.11
N VAL A 87 6.56 0.74 20.66
CA VAL A 87 7.89 0.12 20.79
C VAL A 87 8.93 0.90 19.99
N VAL A 88 8.61 1.31 18.78
CA VAL A 88 9.49 2.18 17.94
C VAL A 88 9.72 3.53 18.63
N GLN A 89 8.67 4.14 19.18
CA GLN A 89 8.76 5.43 19.87
C GLN A 89 9.68 5.37 21.08
N GLU A 90 9.56 4.32 21.90
CA GLU A 90 10.30 4.11 23.15
C GLU A 90 11.73 3.60 22.92
N ALA A 91 12.03 3.05 21.76
CA ALA A 91 13.36 2.53 21.42
C ALA A 91 14.43 3.62 21.47
N LYS A 92 15.59 3.30 22.10
CA LYS A 92 16.73 4.22 22.27
C LYS A 92 17.51 4.46 20.97
N ALA A 93 17.42 3.51 20.03
CA ALA A 93 18.09 3.61 18.74
C ALA A 93 17.66 4.87 17.98
N ASP A 94 18.60 5.45 17.25
CA ASP A 94 18.29 6.50 16.28
C ASP A 94 17.31 5.97 15.21
N LYS A 95 16.52 6.85 14.63
CA LYS A 95 15.52 6.48 13.62
C LYS A 95 15.80 7.19 12.31
N LEU A 96 15.73 6.44 11.21
CA LEU A 96 15.73 6.92 9.83
C LEU A 96 14.36 6.65 9.24
N MET A 97 13.68 7.67 8.74
CA MET A 97 12.45 7.54 7.96
C MET A 97 12.76 7.65 6.47
N ILE A 98 12.23 6.74 5.66
CA ILE A 98 12.19 6.82 4.19
C ILE A 98 10.74 6.63 3.78
N ASP A 99 10.10 7.68 3.23
CA ASP A 99 8.66 7.66 2.99
C ASP A 99 8.22 8.71 1.96
N HIS A 100 7.12 8.42 1.26
CA HIS A 100 6.51 9.31 0.27
C HIS A 100 5.10 9.79 0.64
N HIS A 101 4.56 9.37 1.77
CA HIS A 101 3.23 9.75 2.21
C HIS A 101 3.16 11.21 2.69
N LEU A 102 1.95 11.78 2.65
CA LEU A 102 1.67 13.13 3.12
C LEU A 102 1.71 13.23 4.65
N GLU A 103 1.93 14.45 5.16
CA GLU A 103 1.80 14.83 6.58
C GLU A 103 2.63 13.96 7.54
N PRO A 104 3.97 14.02 7.45
CA PRO A 104 4.84 13.21 8.31
C PRO A 104 4.87 13.73 9.74
N GLU A 105 4.94 12.82 10.72
CA GLU A 105 5.35 13.10 12.08
C GLU A 105 6.89 13.21 12.15
N TYR A 106 7.40 14.14 12.96
CA TYR A 106 8.85 14.33 13.13
C TYR A 106 9.40 13.46 14.27
N PHE A 107 9.27 12.13 14.17
CA PHE A 107 9.76 11.16 15.16
C PHE A 107 11.16 10.61 14.85
N ALA A 108 11.65 10.78 13.65
CA ALA A 108 12.92 10.25 13.19
C ALA A 108 14.01 11.34 13.19
N ARG A 109 15.25 10.94 13.55
CA ARG A 109 16.40 11.83 13.48
C ARG A 109 16.78 12.22 12.06
N TRP A 110 16.66 11.28 11.12
CA TRP A 110 16.87 11.52 9.70
C TRP A 110 15.59 11.18 8.93
N MET A 111 15.25 12.04 8.01
CA MET A 111 14.04 11.89 7.19
C MET A 111 14.40 12.09 5.72
N ILE A 112 14.18 11.05 4.93
CA ILE A 112 14.24 11.07 3.47
C ILE A 112 12.79 11.00 3.02
N TRP A 113 12.19 12.16 2.83
CA TRP A 113 10.77 12.32 2.57
C TRP A 113 10.53 13.15 1.31
N ASP A 114 9.81 12.57 0.36
CA ASP A 114 9.47 13.22 -0.90
C ASP A 114 8.12 12.71 -1.41
N THR A 115 7.11 13.54 -1.32
CA THR A 115 5.74 13.22 -1.79
C THR A 115 5.59 13.19 -3.31
N ASN A 116 6.60 13.60 -4.07
CA ASN A 116 6.64 13.47 -5.53
C ASN A 116 7.18 12.11 -5.98
N ALA A 117 7.82 11.36 -5.08
CA ALA A 117 8.21 9.99 -5.40
C ALA A 117 6.97 9.11 -5.56
N ALA A 118 6.99 8.24 -6.55
CA ALA A 118 5.85 7.38 -6.84
C ALA A 118 5.68 6.23 -5.82
N ALA A 119 6.76 5.90 -5.10
CA ALA A 119 6.84 4.79 -4.16
C ALA A 119 8.01 4.99 -3.20
N THR A 120 7.95 4.44 -1.99
CA THR A 120 9.08 4.38 -1.07
C THR A 120 10.22 3.55 -1.64
N ALA A 121 9.93 2.50 -2.42
CA ALA A 121 10.93 1.71 -3.14
C ALA A 121 11.76 2.55 -4.13
N GLN A 122 11.15 3.56 -4.77
CA GLN A 122 11.88 4.53 -5.60
C GLN A 122 12.85 5.37 -4.76
N LEU A 123 12.43 5.80 -3.57
CA LEU A 123 13.29 6.55 -2.65
C LEU A 123 14.46 5.70 -2.17
N VAL A 124 14.22 4.43 -1.83
CA VAL A 124 15.28 3.48 -1.47
C VAL A 124 16.30 3.35 -2.60
N TYR A 125 15.87 3.21 -3.85
CA TYR A 125 16.76 3.20 -5.01
C TYR A 125 17.60 4.49 -5.08
N ARG A 126 16.96 5.67 -4.96
CA ARG A 126 17.66 6.97 -4.97
C ARG A 126 18.74 7.04 -3.87
N VAL A 127 18.40 6.61 -2.65
CA VAL A 127 19.32 6.63 -1.51
C VAL A 127 20.54 5.73 -1.79
N ILE A 128 20.33 4.51 -2.26
CA ILE A 128 21.41 3.59 -2.61
C ILE A 128 22.36 4.23 -3.65
N ARG A 129 21.80 4.86 -4.69
CA ARG A 129 22.56 5.54 -5.74
C ARG A 129 23.33 6.75 -5.22
N GLN A 130 22.77 7.49 -4.28
CA GLN A 130 23.41 8.67 -3.67
C GLN A 130 24.52 8.32 -2.69
N LEU A 131 24.37 7.21 -1.96
CA LEU A 131 25.42 6.74 -1.04
C LEU A 131 26.68 6.27 -1.76
N GLU A 132 26.54 5.71 -2.94
CA GLU A 132 27.65 5.14 -3.70
C GLU A 132 27.61 5.53 -5.20
N PRO A 133 27.70 6.83 -5.51
CA PRO A 133 27.49 7.33 -6.88
C PRO A 133 28.55 6.86 -7.88
N GLN A 134 29.71 6.37 -7.41
CA GLN A 134 30.81 5.88 -8.23
C GLN A 134 30.61 4.45 -8.75
N HIS A 135 29.64 3.71 -8.19
CA HIS A 135 29.38 2.32 -8.59
C HIS A 135 28.26 2.24 -9.63
N SER A 136 28.32 1.21 -10.47
CA SER A 136 27.20 0.91 -11.38
C SER A 136 25.97 0.41 -10.60
N VAL A 137 24.79 0.43 -11.22
CA VAL A 137 23.57 -0.12 -10.59
C VAL A 137 23.77 -1.60 -10.24
N THR A 138 24.36 -2.37 -11.14
CA THR A 138 24.56 -3.83 -10.97
C THR A 138 25.61 -4.19 -9.92
N ASP A 139 26.51 -3.26 -9.55
CA ASP A 139 27.42 -3.45 -8.42
C ASP A 139 26.70 -3.32 -7.07
N LEU A 140 25.67 -2.49 -7.03
CA LEU A 140 24.93 -2.14 -5.80
C LEU A 140 23.69 -3.01 -5.59
N ILE A 141 22.97 -3.26 -6.67
CA ILE A 141 21.66 -3.91 -6.69
C ILE A 141 21.75 -5.18 -7.52
N ASP A 142 21.43 -6.33 -6.91
CA ASP A 142 21.29 -7.60 -7.62
C ASP A 142 19.84 -7.85 -8.05
N ALA A 143 19.59 -8.90 -8.82
CA ALA A 143 18.27 -9.25 -9.31
C ALA A 143 17.22 -9.47 -8.19
N PRO A 144 17.51 -10.17 -7.07
CA PRO A 144 16.57 -10.30 -5.94
C PRO A 144 16.20 -8.95 -5.31
N MET A 145 17.14 -8.05 -5.16
CA MET A 145 16.88 -6.70 -4.63
C MET A 145 16.05 -5.88 -5.62
N ALA A 146 16.37 -5.98 -6.92
CA ALA A 146 15.62 -5.31 -7.97
C ALA A 146 14.16 -5.82 -8.06
N GLU A 147 13.92 -7.13 -7.88
CA GLU A 147 12.56 -7.71 -7.81
C GLU A 147 11.74 -7.05 -6.68
N CYS A 148 12.35 -6.86 -5.49
CA CYS A 148 11.69 -6.20 -4.36
C CYS A 148 11.33 -4.74 -4.67
N LEU A 149 12.32 -3.95 -5.13
CA LEU A 149 12.13 -2.53 -5.42
C LEU A 149 11.15 -2.32 -6.59
N TYR A 150 11.27 -3.14 -7.64
CA TYR A 150 10.35 -3.09 -8.78
C TYR A 150 8.92 -3.43 -8.38
N ALA A 151 8.70 -4.43 -7.51
CA ALA A 151 7.39 -4.79 -7.02
C ALA A 151 6.70 -3.60 -6.33
N GLY A 152 7.40 -2.87 -5.47
CA GLY A 152 6.89 -1.66 -4.81
C GLY A 152 6.54 -0.57 -5.82
N ILE A 153 7.48 -0.20 -6.69
CA ILE A 153 7.25 0.85 -7.71
C ILE A 153 6.08 0.47 -8.63
N MET A 154 6.01 -0.77 -9.08
CA MET A 154 4.98 -1.25 -9.99
C MET A 154 3.58 -1.19 -9.36
N THR A 155 3.44 -1.59 -8.10
CA THR A 155 2.13 -1.60 -7.42
C THR A 155 1.64 -0.20 -7.12
N ASP A 156 2.49 0.69 -6.59
CA ASP A 156 2.12 2.06 -6.23
C ASP A 156 1.86 2.97 -7.43
N THR A 157 2.36 2.58 -8.58
CA THR A 157 2.05 3.23 -9.86
C THR A 157 0.87 2.60 -10.60
N GLY A 158 0.22 1.60 -10.00
CA GLY A 158 -0.86 0.84 -10.64
C GLY A 158 -0.42 0.21 -11.96
N SER A 159 0.78 -0.38 -11.98
CA SER A 159 1.43 -0.87 -13.20
C SER A 159 1.68 0.26 -14.22
N PHE A 160 2.24 1.36 -13.73
CA PHE A 160 2.63 2.56 -14.50
C PHE A 160 1.47 3.31 -15.19
N ARG A 161 0.27 3.26 -14.57
CA ARG A 161 -0.94 3.93 -15.10
C ARG A 161 -1.38 5.15 -14.30
N HIS A 162 -0.87 5.33 -13.08
CA HIS A 162 -1.25 6.44 -12.22
C HIS A 162 -0.55 7.75 -12.61
N ALA A 163 -1.13 8.88 -12.23
CA ALA A 163 -0.60 10.21 -12.53
C ALA A 163 0.75 10.53 -11.85
N ASN A 164 1.16 9.76 -10.83
CA ASN A 164 2.45 9.89 -10.17
C ASN A 164 3.62 9.25 -10.96
N VAL A 165 3.36 8.68 -12.13
CA VAL A 165 4.40 8.13 -13.01
C VAL A 165 5.11 9.26 -13.73
N THR A 166 6.39 9.43 -13.42
CA THR A 166 7.26 10.45 -13.99
C THR A 166 8.34 9.81 -14.87
N PRO A 167 9.06 10.58 -15.73
CA PRO A 167 10.23 10.07 -16.44
C PRO A 167 11.25 9.39 -15.52
N GLU A 168 11.45 9.92 -14.29
CA GLU A 168 12.37 9.35 -13.32
C GLU A 168 11.94 7.95 -12.85
N VAL A 169 10.63 7.69 -12.70
CA VAL A 169 10.13 6.33 -12.40
C VAL A 169 10.57 5.35 -13.48
N HIS A 170 10.41 5.70 -14.75
CA HIS A 170 10.82 4.85 -15.86
C HIS A 170 12.33 4.66 -15.94
N LEU A 171 13.13 5.70 -15.65
CA LEU A 171 14.59 5.61 -15.58
C LEU A 171 15.02 4.69 -14.44
N THR A 172 14.39 4.82 -13.24
CA THR A 172 14.64 3.91 -12.12
C THR A 172 14.36 2.47 -12.50
N VAL A 173 13.24 2.21 -13.16
CA VAL A 173 12.88 0.86 -13.63
C VAL A 173 13.86 0.35 -14.68
N ALA A 174 14.26 1.18 -15.63
CA ALA A 174 15.26 0.82 -16.65
C ALA A 174 16.58 0.41 -15.99
N ASP A 175 17.03 1.16 -14.99
CA ASP A 175 18.25 0.85 -14.23
C ASP A 175 18.10 -0.48 -13.46
N LEU A 176 16.98 -0.72 -12.79
CA LEU A 176 16.70 -1.99 -12.12
C LEU A 176 16.73 -3.17 -13.11
N MET A 177 16.22 -2.99 -14.34
CA MET A 177 16.22 -4.04 -15.37
C MET A 177 17.63 -4.42 -15.83
N LEU A 178 18.65 -3.57 -15.65
CA LEU A 178 20.05 -3.92 -15.93
C LEU A 178 20.57 -5.10 -15.09
N THR A 179 19.92 -5.38 -13.95
CA THR A 179 20.25 -6.52 -13.07
C THR A 179 19.81 -7.87 -13.65
N GLY A 180 19.01 -7.87 -14.71
CA GLY A 180 18.56 -9.08 -15.41
C GLY A 180 17.39 -9.82 -14.72
N PHE A 181 16.70 -9.21 -13.74
CA PHE A 181 15.52 -9.84 -13.18
C PHE A 181 14.35 -9.91 -14.21
N ASP A 182 13.43 -10.85 -14.02
CA ASP A 182 12.29 -11.07 -14.92
C ASP A 182 11.10 -10.21 -14.49
N THR A 183 10.91 -9.06 -15.15
CA THR A 183 9.78 -8.14 -14.92
C THR A 183 8.43 -8.81 -15.18
N ALA A 184 8.33 -9.66 -16.21
CA ALA A 184 7.09 -10.37 -16.54
C ALA A 184 6.72 -11.38 -15.44
N ARG A 185 7.73 -12.05 -14.84
CA ARG A 185 7.52 -12.93 -13.69
C ARG A 185 6.99 -12.15 -12.50
N VAL A 186 7.59 -11.01 -12.15
CA VAL A 186 7.12 -10.17 -11.02
C VAL A 186 5.69 -9.72 -11.25
N HIS A 187 5.38 -9.23 -12.46
CA HIS A 187 4.03 -8.80 -12.82
C HIS A 187 3.01 -9.94 -12.66
N ARG A 188 3.34 -11.11 -13.19
CA ARG A 188 2.50 -12.31 -13.13
C ARG A 188 2.24 -12.76 -11.68
N LEU A 189 3.26 -12.74 -10.81
CA LEU A 189 3.12 -13.14 -9.41
C LEU A 189 2.22 -12.21 -8.60
N ILE A 190 2.17 -10.93 -8.95
CA ILE A 190 1.33 -9.92 -8.25
C ILE A 190 -0.09 -9.89 -8.82
N TYR A 191 -0.25 -9.84 -10.14
CA TYR A 191 -1.55 -9.56 -10.77
C TYR A 191 -2.23 -10.77 -11.38
N ASP A 192 -1.48 -11.79 -11.82
CA ASP A 192 -2.00 -12.91 -12.62
C ASP A 192 -1.88 -14.26 -11.87
N ASN A 193 -1.80 -14.23 -10.54
CA ASN A 193 -1.66 -15.41 -9.70
C ASN A 193 -2.80 -15.52 -8.66
N ALA A 194 -4.00 -15.16 -9.08
CA ALA A 194 -5.16 -15.23 -8.21
C ALA A 194 -5.75 -16.65 -8.19
N PRO A 195 -6.18 -17.18 -7.03
CA PRO A 195 -6.92 -18.43 -6.98
C PRO A 195 -8.27 -18.28 -7.70
N LEU A 196 -8.78 -19.40 -8.24
CA LEU A 196 -10.06 -19.42 -8.97
C LEU A 196 -11.21 -18.83 -8.13
N SER A 197 -11.23 -19.12 -6.82
CA SER A 197 -12.21 -18.57 -5.87
C SER A 197 -12.26 -17.03 -5.90
N ARG A 198 -11.09 -16.37 -5.95
CA ARG A 198 -11.02 -14.92 -6.04
C ARG A 198 -11.63 -14.39 -7.36
N LEU A 199 -11.37 -15.06 -8.48
CA LEU A 199 -11.95 -14.66 -9.78
C LEU A 199 -13.47 -14.88 -9.80
N GLN A 200 -13.95 -15.97 -9.20
CA GLN A 200 -15.38 -16.24 -9.04
C GLN A 200 -16.04 -15.20 -8.13
N PHE A 201 -15.39 -14.85 -7.03
CA PHE A 201 -15.85 -13.78 -6.14
C PHE A 201 -15.91 -12.42 -6.83
N LEU A 202 -14.85 -12.05 -7.56
CA LEU A 202 -14.81 -10.84 -8.37
C LEU A 202 -15.94 -10.81 -9.41
N GLY A 203 -16.16 -11.92 -10.11
CA GLY A 203 -17.28 -12.04 -11.06
C GLY A 203 -18.64 -11.81 -10.39
N TYR A 204 -18.85 -12.36 -9.18
CA TYR A 204 -20.04 -12.09 -8.38
C TYR A 204 -20.18 -10.61 -8.01
N VAL A 205 -19.11 -9.99 -7.51
CA VAL A 205 -19.12 -8.57 -7.12
C VAL A 205 -19.47 -7.67 -8.30
N LEU A 206 -18.82 -7.88 -9.44
CA LEU A 206 -19.05 -7.04 -10.63
C LEU A 206 -20.44 -7.24 -11.21
N SER A 207 -20.97 -8.46 -11.22
CA SER A 207 -22.28 -8.74 -11.81
C SER A 207 -23.47 -8.46 -10.90
N GLN A 208 -23.28 -8.52 -9.57
CA GLN A 208 -24.39 -8.44 -8.60
C GLN A 208 -24.33 -7.25 -7.65
N LYS A 209 -23.14 -6.64 -7.47
CA LYS A 209 -22.91 -5.61 -6.46
C LYS A 209 -22.47 -4.26 -7.00
N LEU A 210 -21.97 -4.19 -8.23
CA LEU A 210 -21.57 -2.94 -8.84
C LEU A 210 -22.81 -2.12 -9.19
N ILE A 211 -22.93 -0.97 -8.56
CA ILE A 211 -24.00 0.00 -8.80
C ILE A 211 -23.36 1.28 -9.32
N VAL A 212 -23.90 1.82 -10.42
CA VAL A 212 -23.45 3.08 -11.03
C VAL A 212 -24.50 4.16 -10.80
N ILE A 213 -24.07 5.34 -10.43
CA ILE A 213 -24.89 6.55 -10.24
C ILE A 213 -24.41 7.56 -11.29
N PRO A 214 -24.99 7.57 -12.50
CA PRO A 214 -24.50 8.39 -13.60
C PRO A 214 -24.52 9.89 -13.31
N GLU A 215 -25.51 10.38 -12.58
CA GLU A 215 -25.68 11.80 -12.22
C GLU A 215 -24.53 12.35 -11.34
N PHE A 216 -23.77 11.47 -10.69
CA PHE A 216 -22.59 11.80 -9.89
C PHE A 216 -21.31 11.17 -10.43
N ARG A 217 -21.32 10.57 -11.62
CA ARG A 217 -20.18 9.87 -12.23
C ARG A 217 -19.48 8.94 -11.22
N THR A 218 -20.29 8.24 -10.41
CA THR A 218 -19.82 7.46 -9.26
C THR A 218 -20.30 6.02 -9.37
N ALA A 219 -19.42 5.08 -9.03
CA ALA A 219 -19.77 3.68 -8.83
C ALA A 219 -19.55 3.28 -7.36
N TYR A 220 -20.33 2.32 -6.88
CA TYR A 220 -20.08 1.73 -5.57
C TYR A 220 -20.45 0.26 -5.51
N MET A 221 -19.86 -0.44 -4.55
CA MET A 221 -20.10 -1.85 -4.27
C MET A 221 -20.20 -2.05 -2.77
N VAL A 222 -21.04 -3.02 -2.35
CA VAL A 222 -21.25 -3.36 -0.95
C VAL A 222 -21.06 -4.86 -0.75
N LEU A 223 -20.19 -5.23 0.18
CA LEU A 223 -19.90 -6.61 0.55
C LEU A 223 -20.23 -6.82 2.02
N THR A 224 -21.06 -7.80 2.31
CA THR A 224 -21.43 -8.19 3.67
C THR A 224 -20.53 -9.30 4.21
N ASP A 225 -20.43 -9.43 5.53
CA ASP A 225 -19.71 -10.53 6.19
C ASP A 225 -20.21 -11.91 5.68
N ALA A 226 -21.51 -12.07 5.48
CA ALA A 226 -22.10 -13.31 4.97
C ALA A 226 -21.60 -13.66 3.56
N GLU A 227 -21.40 -12.66 2.70
CA GLU A 227 -20.88 -12.87 1.35
C GLU A 227 -19.39 -13.20 1.38
N LEU A 228 -18.61 -12.53 2.23
CA LEU A 228 -17.19 -12.85 2.41
C LEU A 228 -17.02 -14.30 2.89
N ILE A 229 -17.83 -14.76 3.85
CA ILE A 229 -17.84 -16.14 4.35
C ILE A 229 -18.23 -17.11 3.24
N ARG A 230 -19.33 -16.81 2.50
CA ARG A 230 -19.80 -17.66 1.39
C ARG A 230 -18.73 -17.94 0.35
N PHE A 231 -17.91 -16.94 0.02
CA PHE A 231 -16.84 -17.06 -0.97
C PHE A 231 -15.49 -17.45 -0.35
N ASN A 232 -15.45 -17.72 0.98
CA ASN A 232 -14.22 -17.99 1.73
C ASN A 232 -13.14 -16.93 1.48
N SER A 233 -13.57 -15.66 1.40
CA SER A 233 -12.69 -14.54 1.09
C SER A 233 -11.79 -14.20 2.27
N SER A 234 -10.50 -14.39 2.09
CA SER A 234 -9.46 -14.05 3.07
C SER A 234 -9.13 -12.55 3.09
N ALA A 235 -8.33 -12.15 4.08
CA ALA A 235 -7.78 -10.79 4.12
C ALA A 235 -6.90 -10.55 2.89
N GLY A 236 -7.10 -9.42 2.22
CA GLY A 236 -6.37 -9.04 0.99
C GLY A 236 -7.08 -9.43 -0.32
N GLU A 237 -7.98 -10.43 -0.34
CA GLU A 237 -8.66 -10.82 -1.58
C GLU A 237 -9.65 -9.77 -2.10
N THR A 238 -10.11 -8.86 -1.23
CA THR A 238 -10.94 -7.71 -1.61
C THR A 238 -10.13 -6.51 -2.10
N GLU A 239 -8.79 -6.59 -2.00
CA GLU A 239 -7.93 -5.50 -2.46
C GLU A 239 -8.01 -5.32 -3.98
N GLY A 240 -8.04 -4.06 -4.41
CA GLY A 240 -8.15 -3.72 -5.82
C GLY A 240 -9.56 -3.81 -6.41
N ILE A 241 -10.54 -4.43 -5.74
CA ILE A 241 -11.92 -4.53 -6.26
C ILE A 241 -12.53 -3.15 -6.52
N VAL A 242 -12.26 -2.18 -5.65
CA VAL A 242 -12.75 -0.81 -5.80
C VAL A 242 -12.33 -0.18 -7.14
N ASN A 243 -11.18 -0.56 -7.70
CA ASN A 243 -10.67 0.01 -8.94
C ASN A 243 -11.51 -0.39 -10.17
N TYR A 244 -12.25 -1.51 -10.11
CA TYR A 244 -13.11 -1.92 -11.22
C TYR A 244 -14.27 -0.95 -11.46
N GLY A 245 -14.73 -0.26 -10.42
CA GLY A 245 -15.74 0.79 -10.61
C GLY A 245 -15.25 1.93 -11.50
N LEU A 246 -13.95 2.27 -11.45
CA LEU A 246 -13.34 3.29 -12.32
C LEU A 246 -13.13 2.83 -13.76
N GLN A 247 -13.32 1.54 -14.07
CA GLN A 247 -13.27 1.03 -15.45
C GLN A 247 -14.59 1.21 -16.19
N VAL A 248 -15.65 1.59 -15.48
CA VAL A 248 -16.94 1.92 -16.10
C VAL A 248 -16.83 3.28 -16.79
N GLU A 249 -17.30 3.35 -18.02
CA GLU A 249 -17.31 4.58 -18.80
C GLU A 249 -17.97 5.73 -18.04
N ASN A 250 -17.35 6.92 -18.07
CA ASN A 250 -17.79 8.14 -17.40
C ASN A 250 -17.81 8.10 -15.86
N VAL A 251 -17.30 7.08 -15.22
CA VAL A 251 -17.14 7.03 -13.76
C VAL A 251 -15.81 7.67 -13.36
N VAL A 252 -15.84 8.61 -12.42
CA VAL A 252 -14.67 9.32 -11.87
C VAL A 252 -14.40 8.99 -10.41
N MET A 253 -15.37 8.45 -9.70
CA MET A 253 -15.20 7.98 -8.32
C MET A 253 -15.78 6.58 -8.13
N SER A 254 -15.06 5.76 -7.38
CA SER A 254 -15.53 4.44 -6.96
C SER A 254 -15.38 4.25 -5.45
N ALA A 255 -16.38 3.62 -4.82
CA ALA A 255 -16.38 3.29 -3.40
C ALA A 255 -16.67 1.79 -3.19
N LEU A 256 -15.96 1.17 -2.25
CA LEU A 256 -16.20 -0.21 -1.82
C LEU A 256 -16.41 -0.23 -0.31
N PHE A 257 -17.59 -0.69 0.11
CA PHE A 257 -17.97 -0.86 1.49
C PHE A 257 -17.88 -2.35 1.85
N ILE A 258 -17.12 -2.67 2.89
CA ILE A 258 -16.89 -4.05 3.33
C ILE A 258 -17.25 -4.15 4.80
N GLU A 259 -18.29 -4.93 5.10
CA GLU A 259 -18.64 -5.29 6.47
C GLU A 259 -17.69 -6.38 6.97
N ARG A 260 -17.05 -6.16 8.11
CA ARG A 260 -16.25 -7.17 8.82
C ARG A 260 -16.40 -6.99 10.32
N LYS A 261 -16.89 -8.01 11.01
CA LYS A 261 -16.95 -8.07 12.49
C LYS A 261 -17.62 -6.84 13.11
N GLY A 262 -18.70 -6.33 12.46
CA GLY A 262 -19.47 -5.18 12.96
C GLY A 262 -18.88 -3.80 12.65
N GLU A 263 -17.78 -3.71 11.92
CA GLU A 263 -17.18 -2.47 11.41
C GLU A 263 -17.29 -2.45 9.88
N ILE A 264 -17.55 -1.28 9.30
CA ILE A 264 -17.52 -1.08 7.84
C ILE A 264 -16.19 -0.45 7.45
N LYS A 265 -15.35 -1.21 6.74
CA LYS A 265 -14.18 -0.67 6.06
C LYS A 265 -14.60 -0.10 4.71
N ILE A 266 -14.14 1.11 4.41
CA ILE A 266 -14.48 1.78 3.16
C ILE A 266 -13.20 2.03 2.38
N SER A 267 -13.22 1.74 1.08
CA SER A 267 -12.15 2.11 0.16
C SER A 267 -12.71 3.06 -0.88
N PHE A 268 -12.03 4.18 -1.09
CA PHE A 268 -12.38 5.18 -2.10
C PHE A 268 -11.28 5.30 -3.14
N ARG A 269 -11.66 5.42 -4.39
CA ARG A 269 -10.76 5.72 -5.51
C ARG A 269 -11.38 6.78 -6.41
N SER A 270 -10.53 7.60 -7.02
CA SER A 270 -10.96 8.58 -8.02
C SER A 270 -9.92 8.72 -9.13
N VAL A 271 -10.30 9.42 -10.18
CA VAL A 271 -9.40 9.89 -11.25
C VAL A 271 -9.40 11.42 -11.28
N GLY A 272 -8.41 11.99 -11.94
CA GLY A 272 -8.30 13.44 -12.14
C GLY A 272 -8.19 14.22 -10.84
N ASP A 273 -8.86 15.37 -10.79
CA ASP A 273 -8.72 16.33 -9.71
C ASP A 273 -9.64 16.12 -8.51
N PHE A 274 -10.57 15.17 -8.58
CA PHE A 274 -11.46 14.88 -7.45
C PHE A 274 -10.72 14.19 -6.28
N SER A 275 -10.74 14.83 -5.11
CA SER A 275 -10.07 14.34 -3.90
C SER A 275 -10.98 13.42 -3.08
N VAL A 276 -10.78 12.11 -3.17
CA VAL A 276 -11.44 11.15 -2.26
C VAL A 276 -10.86 11.19 -0.85
N ARG A 277 -9.66 11.76 -0.64
CA ARG A 277 -9.11 12.01 0.69
C ARG A 277 -9.99 12.97 1.47
N ASP A 278 -10.37 14.08 0.87
CA ASP A 278 -11.19 15.11 1.54
C ASP A 278 -12.59 14.57 1.87
N LEU A 279 -13.17 13.77 0.97
CA LEU A 279 -14.43 13.08 1.22
C LEU A 279 -14.30 12.09 2.39
N ALA A 280 -13.24 11.27 2.41
CA ALA A 280 -13.02 10.27 3.44
C ALA A 280 -12.77 10.92 4.82
N SER A 281 -11.94 11.96 4.89
CA SER A 281 -11.62 12.66 6.14
C SER A 281 -12.81 13.45 6.68
N SER A 282 -13.61 14.07 5.81
CA SER A 282 -14.77 14.87 6.23
C SER A 282 -15.96 14.03 6.71
N HIS A 283 -16.14 12.82 6.17
CA HIS A 283 -17.37 12.07 6.38
C HIS A 283 -17.20 10.66 6.97
N PHE A 284 -16.02 10.02 6.87
CA PHE A 284 -15.88 8.58 7.15
C PHE A 284 -14.68 8.22 8.04
N SER A 285 -14.23 9.13 8.90
CA SER A 285 -13.09 8.89 9.81
C SER A 285 -11.90 8.28 9.06
N GLY A 286 -11.58 8.86 7.91
CA GLY A 286 -10.64 8.31 6.97
C GLY A 286 -9.55 9.26 6.53
N GLY A 287 -8.74 8.82 5.56
CA GLY A 287 -7.63 9.59 4.98
C GLY A 287 -6.87 8.76 3.95
N GLY A 288 -5.78 9.31 3.45
CA GLY A 288 -4.94 8.67 2.44
C GLY A 288 -4.45 9.67 1.40
N HIS A 289 -4.27 9.21 0.17
CA HIS A 289 -3.88 10.05 -0.96
C HIS A 289 -5.10 10.69 -1.65
N LYS A 290 -4.86 11.73 -2.45
CA LYS A 290 -5.90 12.45 -3.20
C LYS A 290 -6.85 11.49 -3.92
N ASN A 291 -6.33 10.53 -4.66
CA ASN A 291 -7.10 9.62 -5.50
C ASN A 291 -7.26 8.19 -4.92
N ALA A 292 -6.70 7.92 -3.74
CA ALA A 292 -6.76 6.62 -3.07
C ALA A 292 -6.83 6.80 -1.56
N SER A 293 -8.03 6.63 -0.98
CA SER A 293 -8.26 6.84 0.44
C SER A 293 -9.08 5.71 1.04
N GLY A 294 -8.95 5.56 2.35
CA GLY A 294 -9.75 4.66 3.15
C GLY A 294 -10.61 5.41 4.16
N GLY A 295 -11.63 4.74 4.66
CA GLY A 295 -12.49 5.25 5.74
C GLY A 295 -13.08 4.10 6.56
N ARG A 296 -13.76 4.45 7.65
CA ARG A 296 -14.44 3.51 8.53
C ARG A 296 -15.78 4.05 8.98
N SER A 297 -16.66 3.12 9.33
CA SER A 297 -17.93 3.44 9.97
C SER A 297 -18.31 2.33 10.97
N ASP A 298 -18.75 2.74 12.15
CA ASP A 298 -19.27 1.84 13.19
C ASP A 298 -20.80 1.69 13.09
N SER A 299 -21.44 2.32 12.10
CA SER A 299 -22.86 2.20 11.81
C SER A 299 -23.15 0.94 10.98
N SER A 300 -24.42 0.60 10.80
CA SER A 300 -24.82 -0.49 9.91
C SER A 300 -24.39 -0.22 8.46
N VAL A 301 -24.28 -1.29 7.65
CA VAL A 301 -24.02 -1.20 6.21
C VAL A 301 -24.99 -0.23 5.53
N LYS A 302 -26.28 -0.38 5.84
CA LYS A 302 -27.33 0.46 5.27
C LYS A 302 -27.15 1.94 5.60
N GLU A 303 -26.97 2.27 6.88
CA GLU A 303 -26.76 3.65 7.33
C GLU A 303 -25.50 4.27 6.73
N THR A 304 -24.42 3.48 6.61
CA THR A 304 -23.15 3.93 6.01
C THR A 304 -23.32 4.25 4.53
N VAL A 305 -24.03 3.39 3.78
CA VAL A 305 -24.33 3.61 2.35
C VAL A 305 -25.31 4.78 2.19
N ASP A 306 -26.36 4.85 2.98
CA ASP A 306 -27.33 5.98 2.96
C ASP A 306 -26.59 7.31 3.22
N LYS A 307 -25.67 7.34 4.18
CA LYS A 307 -24.81 8.51 4.43
C LYS A 307 -23.95 8.83 3.20
N PHE A 308 -23.30 7.84 2.59
CA PHE A 308 -22.52 8.05 1.38
C PHE A 308 -23.35 8.67 0.26
N LEU A 309 -24.53 8.12 0.00
CA LEU A 309 -25.43 8.64 -1.03
C LEU A 309 -25.93 10.06 -0.70
N SER A 310 -26.16 10.37 0.57
CA SER A 310 -26.63 11.69 1.02
C SER A 310 -25.60 12.81 0.88
N VAL A 311 -24.29 12.49 0.86
CA VAL A 311 -23.22 13.48 0.69
C VAL A 311 -22.86 13.74 -0.77
N LEU A 312 -23.17 12.82 -1.70
CA LEU A 312 -22.84 12.97 -3.14
C LEU A 312 -23.36 14.27 -3.77
N PRO A 313 -24.58 14.76 -3.48
CA PRO A 313 -25.08 16.02 -4.05
C PRO A 313 -24.17 17.22 -3.79
N ALA A 314 -23.49 17.27 -2.63
CA ALA A 314 -22.56 18.35 -2.30
C ALA A 314 -21.28 18.35 -3.17
N TYR A 315 -20.94 17.21 -3.75
CA TYR A 315 -19.76 17.03 -4.60
C TYR A 315 -20.09 16.98 -6.10
N ARG A 316 -21.36 17.19 -6.48
CA ARG A 316 -21.83 17.01 -7.86
C ARG A 316 -20.99 17.84 -8.86
N GLU A 317 -20.81 19.13 -8.60
CA GLU A 317 -20.06 20.01 -9.49
C GLU A 317 -18.60 19.55 -9.66
N SER A 318 -17.94 19.20 -8.56
CA SER A 318 -16.56 18.71 -8.59
C SER A 318 -16.41 17.38 -9.32
N LEU A 319 -17.40 16.47 -9.20
CA LEU A 319 -17.40 15.20 -9.91
C LEU A 319 -17.65 15.36 -11.42
N LEU A 320 -18.51 16.32 -11.80
CA LEU A 320 -18.82 16.59 -13.19
C LEU A 320 -17.73 17.37 -13.92
N SER A 321 -16.90 18.13 -13.19
CA SER A 321 -15.80 18.93 -13.76
C SER A 321 -14.51 18.16 -14.04
N VAL A 322 -14.43 16.87 -13.66
CA VAL A 322 -13.28 16.02 -13.98
C VAL A 322 -13.32 15.65 -15.45
N ASP A 323 -12.24 15.94 -16.18
CA ASP A 323 -12.05 15.59 -17.60
C ASP A 323 -11.81 14.09 -17.82
#